data_7393c687634b7afa9727c9d48c17746b
#
_entry.id   7393c687634b7afa9727c9d48c17746b
#
_cell.length_a   1.000
_cell.length_b   1.000
_cell.length_c   1.000
_cell.angle_alpha   90.00
_cell.angle_beta   90.00
_cell.angle_gamma   90.00
#
_symmetry.space_group_name_H-M   'P 1'
#
loop_
_entity.id
_entity.type
_entity.pdbx_description
1 polymer ?
#
loop_
_entity_poly.entity_id
_entity_poly.type
_entity_poly.pdbx_seq_one_letter_code
_entity_poly.pdbx_strand_id
1 'polypeptide(L)'
;AGSTGFKRSDGNFLHSYAEDIPIPGLNIGFGVVHEVPRRSDNKQGALKVTNNSLDLAVSGVGMFITANKDDGGISFTRDGSFLIDREGVLTTTDQRLVLNENGERIVIPPQRVDANGNVTLLDTIQINNRGSIRLAYGDGSIFDVGNVGLARFSNIAGLKPAGNAQFVVTEKSGPAIVGVPMDDGYGQVIQGHLESSNAVVTDELVKLMRAQQAYAGSSRLLQAAVEMSKRLTS
;
A
#
# COMPACT_ATOMS: atom_id res chain seq x y z
N ALA A 1 2.69 11.10 5.83
CA ALA A 1 3.59 11.51 4.77
C ALA A 1 4.98 10.94 5.05
N GLY A 2 5.48 10.04 4.23
CA GLY A 2 6.79 9.40 4.41
C GLY A 2 6.75 7.88 4.38
N SER A 3 5.59 7.24 4.40
CA SER A 3 5.48 5.78 4.23
C SER A 3 5.51 5.41 2.74
N THR A 4 6.24 4.36 2.42
CA THR A 4 6.31 3.77 1.08
C THR A 4 5.09 2.89 0.82
N GLY A 5 4.62 2.85 -0.42
CA GLY A 5 3.51 1.99 -0.86
C GLY A 5 2.15 2.26 -0.20
N PHE A 6 2.00 3.29 0.62
CA PHE A 6 0.74 3.61 1.29
C PHE A 6 -0.29 4.13 0.29
N LYS A 7 -1.48 3.55 0.30
CA LYS A 7 -2.64 4.01 -0.49
C LYS A 7 -3.63 4.73 0.42
N ARG A 8 -3.98 5.96 0.02
CA ARG A 8 -4.92 6.83 0.73
C ARG A 8 -6.32 6.22 0.78
N SER A 9 -7.00 6.36 1.91
CA SER A 9 -8.42 6.10 2.07
C SER A 9 -9.15 7.43 2.24
N ASP A 10 -10.19 7.68 1.43
CA ASP A 10 -11.08 8.82 1.62
C ASP A 10 -12.36 8.36 2.31
N GLY A 11 -12.76 9.05 3.37
CA GLY A 11 -14.07 8.90 4.00
C GLY A 11 -15.09 9.81 3.29
N ASN A 12 -16.21 9.25 2.83
CA ASN A 12 -17.36 10.04 2.41
C ASN A 12 -18.31 10.16 3.59
N PHE A 13 -18.55 11.40 4.02
CA PHE A 13 -19.57 11.70 5.01
C PHE A 13 -20.94 11.71 4.31
N LEU A 14 -21.74 10.67 4.53
CA LEU A 14 -23.12 10.65 4.12
C LEU A 14 -23.95 11.26 5.25
N HIS A 15 -24.60 12.39 5.00
CA HIS A 15 -25.65 12.90 5.86
C HIS A 15 -26.86 11.96 5.75
N SER A 16 -27.04 11.09 6.74
CA SER A 16 -28.26 10.36 6.93
C SER A 16 -29.19 11.25 7.79
N TYR A 17 -30.25 11.75 7.19
CA TYR A 17 -31.31 12.37 7.96
C TYR A 17 -32.07 11.24 8.67
N ALA A 18 -32.00 11.20 9.99
CA ALA A 18 -32.96 10.42 10.76
C ALA A 18 -34.31 11.14 10.72
N GLU A 19 -35.23 10.62 9.93
CA GLU A 19 -36.65 10.92 10.07
C GLU A 19 -37.14 10.39 11.42
N ASP A 20 -37.96 11.22 12.12
CA ASP A 20 -38.70 10.90 13.33
C ASP A 20 -38.01 11.10 14.70
N ILE A 21 -37.95 12.38 15.08
CA ILE A 21 -38.34 12.77 16.43
C ILE A 21 -39.34 13.91 16.26
N PRO A 22 -40.67 13.68 16.44
CA PRO A 22 -41.66 14.72 16.30
C PRO A 22 -41.66 15.60 17.56
N ILE A 23 -40.87 16.64 17.54
CA ILE A 23 -41.05 17.78 18.45
C ILE A 23 -41.90 18.79 17.69
N PRO A 24 -43.14 19.07 18.12
CA PRO A 24 -43.99 20.03 17.43
C PRO A 24 -43.31 21.40 17.38
N GLY A 25 -42.93 21.85 16.18
CA GLY A 25 -42.40 23.19 15.92
C GLY A 25 -40.89 23.30 15.72
N LEU A 26 -40.10 22.22 15.79
CA LEU A 26 -38.66 22.28 15.58
C LEU A 26 -38.17 21.06 14.81
N ASN A 27 -37.97 21.20 13.49
CA ASN A 27 -37.26 20.20 12.67
C ASN A 27 -35.77 20.38 12.83
N ILE A 28 -35.19 19.72 13.82
CA ILE A 28 -33.75 19.59 13.93
C ILE A 28 -33.38 18.15 13.47
N GLY A 29 -32.96 18.03 12.23
CA GLY A 29 -32.41 16.77 11.72
C GLY A 29 -31.04 16.52 12.36
N PHE A 30 -30.95 15.57 13.26
CA PHE A 30 -29.66 15.01 13.67
C PHE A 30 -29.16 14.04 12.60
N GLY A 31 -28.21 14.48 11.78
CA GLY A 31 -27.55 13.60 10.83
C GLY A 31 -26.52 12.75 11.54
N VAL A 32 -26.70 11.43 11.54
CA VAL A 32 -25.61 10.51 11.88
C VAL A 32 -24.70 10.40 10.68
N VAL A 33 -23.45 10.85 10.84
CA VAL A 33 -22.42 10.71 9.84
C VAL A 33 -21.88 9.30 9.92
N HIS A 34 -22.23 8.46 8.96
CA HIS A 34 -21.61 7.14 8.82
C HIS A 34 -20.44 7.25 7.84
N GLU A 35 -19.23 7.18 8.35
CA GLU A 35 -18.03 7.16 7.54
C GLU A 35 -17.86 5.76 6.94
N VAL A 36 -18.04 5.64 5.64
CA VAL A 36 -17.65 4.44 4.91
C VAL A 36 -16.28 4.74 4.31
N PRO A 37 -15.21 4.14 4.84
CA PRO A 37 -13.88 4.33 4.27
C PRO A 37 -13.90 3.80 2.83
N ARG A 38 -13.92 4.70 1.86
CA ARG A 38 -13.66 4.37 0.46
C ARG A 38 -12.19 4.59 0.21
N ARG A 39 -11.52 3.54 -0.20
CA ARG A 39 -10.18 3.65 -0.74
C ARG A 39 -10.29 4.43 -2.04
N SER A 40 -9.93 5.71 -1.99
CA SER A 40 -9.80 6.51 -3.20
C SER A 40 -8.42 6.27 -3.79
N ASP A 41 -8.43 6.17 -5.08
CA ASP A 41 -7.29 6.20 -5.98
C ASP A 41 -6.29 5.07 -5.90
N ASN A 42 -6.46 4.14 -6.84
CA ASN A 42 -5.40 3.28 -7.36
C ASN A 42 -4.32 4.06 -8.12
N LYS A 43 -4.28 5.38 -8.01
CA LYS A 43 -3.25 6.19 -8.63
C LYS A 43 -1.91 5.81 -8.07
N GLN A 44 -0.97 5.61 -8.95
CA GLN A 44 0.40 5.36 -8.59
C GLN A 44 0.98 6.61 -7.93
N GLY A 45 1.71 6.41 -6.81
CA GLY A 45 2.49 7.47 -6.19
C GLY A 45 3.73 7.82 -7.02
N ALA A 46 4.36 8.95 -6.73
CA ALA A 46 5.62 9.31 -7.36
C ALA A 46 6.71 8.29 -7.04
N LEU A 47 7.51 7.92 -8.03
CA LEU A 47 8.68 7.06 -7.84
C LEU A 47 9.86 7.90 -7.35
N LYS A 48 10.44 7.51 -6.21
CA LYS A 48 11.60 8.17 -5.61
C LYS A 48 12.83 7.28 -5.77
N VAL A 49 13.91 7.85 -6.28
CA VAL A 49 15.22 7.17 -6.37
C VAL A 49 15.81 7.00 -4.99
N THR A 50 16.26 5.81 -4.65
CA THR A 50 16.89 5.46 -3.36
C THR A 50 18.33 4.98 -3.52
N ASN A 51 18.70 4.55 -4.74
CA ASN A 51 20.01 3.95 -5.07
C ASN A 51 20.34 2.68 -4.27
N ASN A 52 19.37 2.09 -3.58
CA ASN A 52 19.52 0.79 -2.91
C ASN A 52 19.09 -0.33 -3.87
N SER A 53 19.96 -1.31 -4.10
CA SER A 53 19.72 -2.39 -5.05
C SER A 53 18.54 -3.29 -4.68
N LEU A 54 18.13 -3.30 -3.42
CA LEU A 54 16.98 -4.09 -2.93
C LEU A 54 15.68 -3.30 -2.91
N ASP A 55 15.73 -1.99 -3.17
CA ASP A 55 14.52 -1.18 -3.27
C ASP A 55 13.93 -1.33 -4.67
N LEU A 56 12.70 -1.79 -4.74
CA LEU A 56 11.99 -2.07 -5.98
C LEU A 56 10.68 -1.29 -6.04
N ALA A 57 10.40 -0.68 -7.15
CA ALA A 57 9.09 -0.07 -7.40
C ALA A 57 8.40 -0.74 -8.58
N VAL A 58 7.08 -0.88 -8.50
CA VAL A 58 6.27 -1.32 -9.64
C VAL A 58 5.76 -0.08 -10.37
N SER A 59 6.12 0.07 -11.64
CA SER A 59 5.56 1.09 -12.52
C SER A 59 4.45 0.49 -13.37
N GLY A 60 3.21 0.87 -13.09
CA GLY A 60 2.02 0.29 -13.71
C GLY A 60 1.23 -0.62 -12.78
N VAL A 61 0.53 -1.62 -13.36
CA VAL A 61 -0.35 -2.53 -12.64
C VAL A 61 0.44 -3.69 -12.03
N GLY A 62 0.16 -4.04 -10.77
CA GLY A 62 0.76 -5.18 -10.07
C GLY A 62 1.08 -4.83 -8.61
N MET A 63 1.16 -5.83 -7.77
CA MET A 63 1.60 -5.74 -6.38
C MET A 63 2.57 -6.87 -6.11
N PHE A 64 3.57 -6.64 -5.29
CA PHE A 64 4.47 -7.70 -4.82
C PHE A 64 3.70 -8.70 -3.98
N ILE A 65 4.07 -9.96 -4.11
CA ILE A 65 3.46 -11.08 -3.39
C ILE A 65 4.32 -11.36 -2.18
N THR A 66 3.71 -11.38 -1.01
CA THR A 66 4.41 -11.67 0.24
C THR A 66 3.69 -12.76 1.02
N ALA A 67 4.45 -13.55 1.78
CA ALA A 67 3.91 -14.56 2.69
C ALA A 67 4.42 -14.32 4.10
N ASN A 68 3.57 -14.58 5.08
CA ASN A 68 3.99 -14.58 6.46
C ASN A 68 4.90 -15.79 6.72
N LYS A 69 5.99 -15.60 7.45
CA LYS A 69 6.97 -16.66 7.74
C LYS A 69 6.38 -17.75 8.66
N ASP A 70 5.42 -17.40 9.53
CA ASP A 70 4.89 -18.28 10.56
C ASP A 70 3.72 -19.14 10.09
N ASP A 71 2.74 -18.54 9.42
CA ASP A 71 1.49 -19.18 9.01
C ASP A 71 1.33 -19.35 7.49
N GLY A 72 2.30 -18.82 6.71
CA GLY A 72 2.24 -18.85 5.25
C GLY A 72 1.15 -17.96 4.65
N GLY A 73 0.48 -17.14 5.45
CA GLY A 73 -0.60 -16.26 5.00
C GLY A 73 -0.14 -15.28 3.92
N ILE A 74 -0.75 -15.35 2.74
CA ILE A 74 -0.39 -14.53 1.58
C ILE A 74 -0.98 -13.13 1.72
N SER A 75 -0.16 -12.13 1.45
CA SER A 75 -0.57 -10.74 1.34
C SER A 75 0.15 -10.05 0.18
N PHE A 76 -0.28 -8.86 -0.15
CA PHE A 76 0.16 -8.11 -1.32
C PHE A 76 0.56 -6.70 -0.90
N THR A 77 1.64 -6.19 -1.47
CA THR A 77 2.13 -4.85 -1.13
C THR A 77 2.64 -4.10 -2.36
N ARG A 78 2.62 -2.77 -2.25
CA ARG A 78 3.32 -1.86 -3.18
C ARG A 78 4.61 -1.34 -2.56
N ASP A 79 4.84 -1.62 -1.28
CA ASP A 79 6.09 -1.28 -0.63
C ASP A 79 7.16 -2.27 -1.08
N GLY A 80 8.18 -1.77 -1.75
CA GLY A 80 9.29 -2.54 -2.27
C GLY A 80 10.59 -2.31 -1.50
N SER A 81 10.53 -1.82 -0.26
CA SER A 81 11.69 -1.72 0.63
C SER A 81 12.04 -3.10 1.18
N PHE A 82 12.82 -3.86 0.39
CA PHE A 82 13.18 -5.22 0.72
C PHE A 82 14.53 -5.32 1.42
N LEU A 83 14.68 -6.38 2.19
CA LEU A 83 15.88 -6.72 2.94
C LEU A 83 16.23 -8.19 2.68
N ILE A 84 17.47 -8.55 2.93
CA ILE A 84 17.91 -9.96 2.93
C ILE A 84 18.08 -10.38 4.39
N ASP A 85 17.43 -11.45 4.79
CA ASP A 85 17.59 -12.01 6.13
C ASP A 85 18.91 -12.80 6.29
N ARG A 86 19.16 -13.35 7.49
CA ARG A 86 20.37 -14.11 7.78
C ARG A 86 20.48 -15.41 6.98
N GLU A 87 19.38 -15.92 6.49
CA GLU A 87 19.28 -17.13 5.69
C GLU A 87 19.42 -16.83 4.18
N GLY A 88 19.60 -15.55 3.82
CA GLY A 88 19.68 -15.11 2.43
C GLY A 88 18.33 -14.99 1.75
N VAL A 89 17.21 -14.97 2.49
CA VAL A 89 15.87 -14.86 1.91
C VAL A 89 15.47 -13.40 1.76
N LEU A 90 14.89 -13.05 0.62
CA LEU A 90 14.35 -11.71 0.38
C LEU A 90 13.07 -11.52 1.21
N THR A 91 13.09 -10.50 2.08
CA THR A 91 11.99 -10.20 3.00
C THR A 91 11.61 -8.73 2.95
N THR A 92 10.40 -8.43 3.41
CA THR A 92 9.95 -7.06 3.67
C THR A 92 10.48 -6.56 5.02
N THR A 93 10.32 -5.28 5.32
CA THR A 93 10.72 -4.66 6.60
C THR A 93 10.00 -5.28 7.80
N ASP A 94 8.80 -5.82 7.60
CA ASP A 94 8.01 -6.55 8.60
C ASP A 94 8.23 -8.08 8.55
N GLN A 95 9.38 -8.52 8.00
CA GLN A 95 9.86 -9.90 7.98
C GLN A 95 8.95 -10.90 7.22
N ARG A 96 8.16 -10.43 6.27
CA ARG A 96 7.41 -11.31 5.37
C ARG A 96 8.29 -11.73 4.20
N LEU A 97 8.15 -12.97 3.77
CA LEU A 97 8.87 -13.52 2.62
C LEU A 97 8.35 -12.90 1.33
N VAL A 98 9.24 -12.50 0.44
CA VAL A 98 8.88 -12.08 -0.93
C VAL A 98 8.87 -13.31 -1.83
N LEU A 99 7.79 -13.45 -2.61
CA LEU A 99 7.58 -14.63 -3.44
C LEU A 99 7.81 -14.33 -4.93
N ASN A 100 8.27 -15.36 -5.63
CA ASN A 100 8.35 -15.37 -7.08
C ASN A 100 6.97 -15.65 -7.72
N GLU A 101 6.91 -15.73 -9.05
CA GLU A 101 5.69 -16.04 -9.82
C GLU A 101 5.12 -17.44 -9.53
N ASN A 102 5.93 -18.37 -9.02
CA ASN A 102 5.51 -19.72 -8.67
C ASN A 102 5.03 -19.85 -7.21
N GLY A 103 5.08 -18.74 -6.44
CA GLY A 103 4.76 -18.75 -5.02
C GLY A 103 5.88 -19.27 -4.12
N GLU A 104 7.12 -19.35 -4.62
CA GLU A 104 8.27 -19.77 -3.88
C GLU A 104 9.03 -18.56 -3.32
N ARG A 105 9.73 -18.77 -2.19
CA ARG A 105 10.59 -17.74 -1.58
C ARG A 105 11.80 -17.47 -2.46
N ILE A 106 12.19 -16.21 -2.58
CA ILE A 106 13.37 -15.78 -3.32
C ILE A 106 14.56 -15.86 -2.38
N VAL A 107 15.58 -16.66 -2.76
CA VAL A 107 16.79 -16.86 -1.95
C VAL A 107 17.99 -16.20 -2.65
N ILE A 108 18.68 -15.32 -1.97
CA ILE A 108 19.84 -14.57 -2.42
C ILE A 108 21.01 -14.93 -1.52
N PRO A 109 21.79 -15.98 -1.82
CA PRO A 109 22.89 -16.40 -0.95
C PRO A 109 23.96 -15.30 -0.84
N PRO A 110 24.29 -14.83 0.38
CA PRO A 110 25.30 -13.78 0.57
C PRO A 110 26.71 -14.26 0.26
N GLN A 111 26.92 -15.57 0.26
CA GLN A 111 28.17 -16.22 -0.08
C GLN A 111 27.92 -17.54 -0.80
N ARG A 112 28.85 -17.93 -1.59
CA ARG A 112 28.84 -19.20 -2.30
C ARG A 112 30.17 -19.91 -2.15
N VAL A 113 30.14 -21.26 -2.06
CA VAL A 113 31.31 -22.10 -2.06
C VAL A 113 31.44 -22.73 -3.45
N ASP A 114 32.54 -22.50 -4.12
CA ASP A 114 32.82 -23.13 -5.42
C ASP A 114 33.18 -24.63 -5.27
N ALA A 115 33.33 -25.33 -6.39
CA ALA A 115 33.71 -26.75 -6.41
C ALA A 115 35.13 -27.04 -5.81
N ASN A 116 35.94 -26.00 -5.64
CA ASN A 116 37.27 -26.08 -5.08
C ASN A 116 37.31 -25.73 -3.59
N GLY A 117 36.17 -25.42 -2.99
CA GLY A 117 36.05 -25.02 -1.59
C GLY A 117 36.34 -23.54 -1.31
N ASN A 118 36.49 -22.69 -2.33
CA ASN A 118 36.70 -21.27 -2.14
C ASN A 118 35.36 -20.59 -1.86
N VAL A 119 35.33 -19.72 -0.85
CA VAL A 119 34.15 -18.91 -0.50
C VAL A 119 34.20 -17.62 -1.29
N THR A 120 33.19 -17.37 -2.10
CA THR A 120 33.00 -16.13 -2.86
C THR A 120 31.83 -15.36 -2.32
N LEU A 121 32.02 -14.07 -2.04
CA LEU A 121 30.98 -13.18 -1.54
C LEU A 121 30.17 -12.62 -2.70
N LEU A 122 28.91 -12.33 -2.43
CA LEU A 122 28.02 -11.60 -3.33
C LEU A 122 28.57 -10.17 -3.50
N ASP A 123 28.77 -9.75 -4.73
CA ASP A 123 29.25 -8.41 -5.09
C ASP A 123 28.11 -7.49 -5.49
N THR A 124 27.28 -7.92 -6.45
CA THR A 124 26.23 -7.08 -7.01
C THR A 124 24.94 -7.85 -7.24
N ILE A 125 23.82 -7.19 -6.94
CA ILE A 125 22.47 -7.67 -7.24
C ILE A 125 21.89 -6.76 -8.33
N GLN A 126 21.53 -7.35 -9.45
CA GLN A 126 20.87 -6.66 -10.55
C GLN A 126 19.47 -7.21 -10.76
N ILE A 127 18.49 -6.33 -10.82
CA ILE A 127 17.09 -6.70 -11.06
C ILE A 127 16.63 -5.92 -12.29
N ASN A 128 16.29 -6.65 -13.33
CA ASN A 128 15.83 -6.01 -14.58
C ASN A 128 14.34 -5.64 -14.52
N ASN A 129 13.83 -4.96 -15.54
CA ASN A 129 12.44 -4.51 -15.59
C ASN A 129 11.42 -5.65 -15.64
N ARG A 130 11.85 -6.86 -16.01
CA ARG A 130 11.05 -8.10 -15.94
C ARG A 130 11.06 -8.75 -14.56
N GLY A 131 11.72 -8.13 -13.58
CA GLY A 131 11.83 -8.68 -12.24
C GLY A 131 12.84 -9.84 -12.12
N SER A 132 13.60 -10.17 -13.18
CA SER A 132 14.64 -11.21 -13.13
C SER A 132 15.80 -10.73 -12.29
N ILE A 133 16.19 -11.55 -11.32
CA ILE A 133 17.22 -11.28 -10.32
C ILE A 133 18.49 -11.99 -10.74
N ARG A 134 19.55 -11.22 -11.01
CA ARG A 134 20.89 -11.70 -11.32
C ARG A 134 21.86 -11.35 -10.21
N LEU A 135 22.59 -12.32 -9.75
CA LEU A 135 23.60 -12.20 -8.72
C LEU A 135 24.98 -12.31 -9.36
N ALA A 136 25.82 -11.31 -9.15
CA ALA A 136 27.22 -11.35 -9.54
C ALA A 136 28.07 -11.54 -8.27
N TYR A 137 28.97 -12.51 -8.31
CA TYR A 137 29.89 -12.81 -7.22
C TYR A 137 31.30 -12.31 -7.56
N GLY A 138 32.16 -12.14 -6.54
CA GLY A 138 33.48 -11.57 -6.67
C GLY A 138 34.44 -12.38 -7.55
N ASP A 139 34.10 -13.61 -7.95
CA ASP A 139 34.83 -14.44 -8.93
C ASP A 139 34.39 -14.15 -10.39
N GLY A 140 33.47 -13.21 -10.61
CA GLY A 140 32.92 -12.91 -11.91
C GLY A 140 31.80 -13.86 -12.36
N SER A 141 31.40 -14.83 -11.54
CA SER A 141 30.28 -15.71 -11.85
C SER A 141 28.93 -14.98 -11.73
N ILE A 142 28.00 -15.25 -12.66
CA ILE A 142 26.67 -14.66 -12.68
C ILE A 142 25.64 -15.78 -12.56
N PHE A 143 24.69 -15.62 -11.65
CA PHE A 143 23.59 -16.55 -11.43
C PHE A 143 22.24 -15.84 -11.54
N ASP A 144 21.30 -16.49 -12.23
CA ASP A 144 19.90 -16.08 -12.28
C ASP A 144 19.13 -16.84 -11.19
N VAL A 145 18.42 -16.13 -10.31
CA VAL A 145 17.70 -16.70 -9.17
C VAL A 145 16.23 -16.90 -9.49
N GLY A 146 15.75 -16.27 -10.56
CA GLY A 146 14.33 -16.24 -10.93
C GLY A 146 13.77 -14.82 -10.97
N ASN A 147 12.46 -14.71 -11.02
CA ASN A 147 11.77 -13.44 -11.17
C ASN A 147 10.99 -13.07 -9.90
N VAL A 148 10.89 -11.78 -9.61
CA VAL A 148 9.94 -11.27 -8.61
C VAL A 148 8.54 -11.45 -9.15
N GLY A 149 7.66 -12.13 -8.40
CA GLY A 149 6.26 -12.30 -8.77
C GLY A 149 5.44 -11.04 -8.56
N LEU A 150 4.53 -10.74 -9.49
CA LEU A 150 3.53 -9.70 -9.34
C LEU A 150 2.14 -10.32 -9.35
N ALA A 151 1.24 -9.76 -8.54
CA ALA A 151 -0.17 -10.08 -8.55
C ALA A 151 -1.00 -8.88 -9.04
N ARG A 152 -2.00 -9.14 -9.86
CA ARG A 152 -3.02 -8.18 -10.26
C ARG A 152 -4.40 -8.63 -9.80
N PHE A 153 -5.31 -7.69 -9.67
CA PHE A 153 -6.67 -7.92 -9.19
C PHE A 153 -7.67 -7.26 -10.12
N SER A 154 -8.82 -7.90 -10.30
CA SER A 154 -9.93 -7.32 -11.06
C SER A 154 -10.46 -6.05 -10.40
N ASN A 155 -10.44 -6.00 -9.07
CA ASN A 155 -10.86 -4.84 -8.29
C ASN A 155 -9.90 -4.61 -7.11
N ILE A 156 -8.91 -3.74 -7.31
CA ILE A 156 -7.92 -3.39 -6.26
C ILE A 156 -8.60 -2.67 -5.07
N ALA A 157 -9.69 -1.91 -5.32
CA ALA A 157 -10.43 -1.24 -4.25
C ALA A 157 -11.13 -2.22 -3.29
N GLY A 158 -11.34 -3.45 -3.73
CA GLY A 158 -11.91 -4.54 -2.93
C GLY A 158 -10.93 -5.18 -1.96
N LEU A 159 -9.62 -4.94 -2.07
CA LEU A 159 -8.63 -5.50 -1.17
C LEU A 159 -8.80 -4.94 0.25
N LYS A 160 -8.62 -5.79 1.27
CA LYS A 160 -8.66 -5.38 2.68
C LYS A 160 -7.24 -5.03 3.15
N PRO A 161 -7.03 -3.85 3.77
CA PRO A 161 -5.75 -3.53 4.39
C PRO A 161 -5.51 -4.42 5.61
N ALA A 162 -4.30 -4.96 5.72
CA ALA A 162 -3.85 -5.80 6.82
C ALA A 162 -2.81 -5.11 7.73
N GLY A 163 -2.57 -3.81 7.55
CA GLY A 163 -1.49 -3.06 8.22
C GLY A 163 -0.19 -3.05 7.40
N ASN A 164 0.79 -2.23 7.79
CA ASN A 164 2.14 -2.15 7.20
C ASN A 164 2.16 -2.12 5.65
N ALA A 165 1.25 -1.36 5.03
CA ALA A 165 1.05 -1.33 3.58
C ALA A 165 0.75 -2.70 2.93
N GLN A 166 0.35 -3.71 3.72
CA GLN A 166 -0.06 -5.03 3.25
C GLN A 166 -1.56 -5.08 2.99
N PHE A 167 -1.94 -5.89 2.01
CA PHE A 167 -3.31 -6.08 1.57
C PHE A 167 -3.63 -7.57 1.43
N VAL A 168 -4.84 -7.95 1.77
CA VAL A 168 -5.33 -9.32 1.60
C VAL A 168 -6.53 -9.34 0.67
N VAL A 169 -6.69 -10.45 -0.04
CA VAL A 169 -7.82 -10.67 -0.94
C VAL A 169 -9.14 -10.75 -0.19
N THR A 170 -10.20 -10.31 -0.85
CA THR A 170 -11.57 -10.47 -0.39
C THR A 170 -12.44 -10.95 -1.55
N GLU A 171 -13.66 -11.36 -1.28
CA GLU A 171 -14.63 -11.67 -2.34
C GLU A 171 -14.84 -10.51 -3.32
N LYS A 172 -14.74 -9.26 -2.82
CA LYS A 172 -14.91 -8.06 -3.65
C LYS A 172 -13.72 -7.74 -4.54
N SER A 173 -12.52 -8.16 -4.17
CA SER A 173 -11.32 -7.96 -4.99
C SER A 173 -11.21 -8.97 -6.14
N GLY A 174 -11.85 -10.11 -5.98
CA GLY A 174 -11.61 -11.30 -6.79
C GLY A 174 -10.27 -11.97 -6.44
N PRO A 175 -9.95 -13.10 -7.07
CA PRO A 175 -8.71 -13.83 -6.86
C PRO A 175 -7.50 -13.04 -7.35
N ALA A 176 -6.35 -13.28 -6.75
CA ALA A 176 -5.08 -12.78 -7.24
C ALA A 176 -4.70 -13.51 -8.54
N ILE A 177 -4.41 -12.75 -9.58
CA ILE A 177 -3.85 -13.28 -10.82
C ILE A 177 -2.35 -13.00 -10.76
N VAL A 178 -1.57 -14.08 -10.69
CA VAL A 178 -0.10 -13.98 -10.56
C VAL A 178 0.55 -14.01 -11.94
N GLY A 179 1.61 -13.25 -12.12
CA GLY A 179 2.37 -13.22 -13.38
C GLY A 179 3.72 -12.54 -13.22
N VAL A 180 4.42 -12.44 -14.34
CA VAL A 180 5.75 -11.85 -14.43
C VAL A 180 5.63 -10.37 -14.82
N PRO A 181 6.46 -9.48 -14.28
CA PRO A 181 6.52 -8.09 -14.74
C PRO A 181 6.75 -7.99 -16.25
N MET A 182 6.14 -6.98 -16.87
CA MET A 182 6.12 -6.72 -18.32
C MET A 182 5.35 -7.72 -19.19
N ASP A 183 4.72 -8.74 -18.62
CA ASP A 183 3.74 -9.55 -19.33
C ASP A 183 2.41 -8.80 -19.48
N ASP A 184 1.51 -9.30 -20.33
CA ASP A 184 0.23 -8.66 -20.63
C ASP A 184 -0.57 -8.31 -19.37
N GLY A 185 -0.78 -7.01 -19.17
CA GLY A 185 -1.54 -6.47 -18.04
C GLY A 185 -0.73 -6.27 -16.76
N TYR A 186 0.59 -6.47 -16.77
CA TYR A 186 1.48 -6.17 -15.63
C TYR A 186 2.38 -4.97 -15.94
N GLY A 187 2.66 -4.20 -14.89
CA GLY A 187 3.67 -3.15 -14.92
C GLY A 187 5.10 -3.70 -14.94
N GLN A 188 6.06 -2.81 -15.01
CA GLN A 188 7.49 -3.14 -14.92
C GLN A 188 8.00 -2.93 -13.50
N VAL A 189 9.04 -3.68 -13.12
CA VAL A 189 9.80 -3.46 -11.89
C VAL A 189 10.96 -2.52 -12.18
N ILE A 190 11.19 -1.56 -11.29
CA ILE A 190 12.29 -0.60 -11.39
C ILE A 190 13.14 -0.72 -10.14
N GLN A 191 14.40 -1.10 -10.30
CA GLN A 191 15.38 -1.22 -9.23
C GLN A 191 15.84 0.16 -8.75
N GLY A 192 16.20 0.27 -7.47
CA GLY A 192 16.71 1.51 -6.87
C GLY A 192 15.65 2.60 -6.69
N HIS A 193 14.38 2.23 -6.70
CA HIS A 193 13.26 3.14 -6.56
C HIS A 193 12.24 2.61 -5.55
N LEU A 194 11.56 3.53 -4.88
CA LEU A 194 10.40 3.22 -4.04
C LEU A 194 9.20 4.07 -4.47
N GLU A 195 8.01 3.49 -4.39
CA GLU A 195 6.77 4.23 -4.60
C GLU A 195 6.44 5.04 -3.34
N SER A 196 6.41 6.36 -3.46
CA SER A 196 5.95 7.25 -2.39
C SER A 196 4.46 7.12 -2.18
N SER A 197 3.99 7.42 -0.97
CA SER A 197 2.55 7.54 -0.71
C SER A 197 1.88 8.46 -1.73
N ASN A 198 0.72 8.06 -2.26
CA ASN A 198 -0.11 8.91 -3.11
C ASN A 198 -0.92 9.95 -2.30
N ALA A 199 -0.74 10.01 -0.98
CA ALA A 199 -1.33 11.03 -0.12
C ALA A 199 -0.55 12.34 -0.26
N VAL A 200 -1.17 13.33 -0.87
CA VAL A 200 -0.62 14.69 -0.97
C VAL A 200 -0.93 15.43 0.33
N VAL A 201 0.09 15.76 1.11
CA VAL A 201 -0.06 16.43 2.42
C VAL A 201 -0.85 17.74 2.29
N THR A 202 -0.64 18.48 1.20
CA THR A 202 -1.39 19.72 0.93
C THR A 202 -2.89 19.51 0.80
N ASP A 203 -3.31 18.41 0.16
CA ASP A 203 -4.73 18.08 0.02
C ASP A 203 -5.36 17.73 1.37
N GLU A 204 -4.62 17.01 2.23
CA GLU A 204 -5.08 16.68 3.58
C GLU A 204 -5.20 17.95 4.45
N LEU A 205 -4.25 18.87 4.35
CA LEU A 205 -4.33 20.14 5.04
C LEU A 205 -5.54 20.97 4.57
N VAL A 206 -5.80 21.03 3.26
CA VAL A 206 -6.97 21.72 2.71
C VAL A 206 -8.27 21.07 3.21
N LYS A 207 -8.35 19.74 3.25
CA LYS A 207 -9.52 19.03 3.80
C LYS A 207 -9.73 19.35 5.28
N LEU A 208 -8.65 19.34 6.06
CA LEU A 208 -8.67 19.67 7.48
C LEU A 208 -9.14 21.11 7.71
N MET A 209 -8.66 22.07 6.93
CA MET A 209 -9.12 23.44 6.98
C MET A 209 -10.61 23.57 6.62
N ARG A 210 -11.08 22.86 5.60
CA ARG A 210 -12.51 22.84 5.23
C ARG A 210 -13.36 22.21 6.35
N ALA A 211 -12.91 21.13 6.96
CA ALA A 211 -13.60 20.50 8.09
C ALA A 211 -13.69 21.44 9.29
N GLN A 212 -12.60 22.16 9.61
CA GLN A 212 -12.61 23.17 10.68
C GLN A 212 -13.56 24.32 10.40
N GLN A 213 -13.60 24.82 9.16
CA GLN A 213 -14.53 25.86 8.75
C GLN A 213 -16.00 25.41 8.84
N ALA A 214 -16.29 24.17 8.39
CA ALA A 214 -17.61 23.59 8.50
C ALA A 214 -18.06 23.45 9.96
N TYR A 215 -17.17 22.95 10.83
CA TYR A 215 -17.44 22.84 12.26
C TYR A 215 -17.67 24.20 12.93
N ALA A 216 -16.85 25.20 12.63
CA ALA A 216 -17.02 26.56 13.14
C ALA A 216 -18.33 27.20 12.66
N GLY A 217 -18.73 26.96 11.40
CA GLY A 217 -20.00 27.38 10.84
C GLY A 217 -21.20 26.75 11.57
N SER A 218 -21.16 25.44 11.76
CA SER A 218 -22.20 24.70 12.49
C SER A 218 -22.34 25.17 13.94
N SER A 219 -21.22 25.43 14.63
CA SER A 219 -21.22 25.93 16.00
C SER A 219 -21.86 27.31 16.11
N ARG A 220 -21.60 28.22 15.15
CA ARG A 220 -22.22 29.56 15.11
C ARG A 220 -23.73 29.47 14.86
N LEU A 221 -24.18 28.56 13.99
CA LEU A 221 -25.59 28.33 13.75
C LEU A 221 -26.32 27.82 15.00
N LEU A 222 -25.68 26.88 15.74
CA LEU A 222 -26.24 26.40 17.01
C LEU A 222 -26.33 27.51 18.06
N GLN A 223 -25.30 28.37 18.17
CA GLN A 223 -25.31 29.52 19.08
C GLN A 223 -26.45 30.49 18.72
N ALA A 224 -26.59 30.82 17.45
CA ALA A 224 -27.67 31.68 16.96
C ALA A 224 -29.06 31.07 17.24
N ALA A 225 -29.23 29.77 17.03
CA ALA A 225 -30.48 29.06 17.35
C ALA A 225 -30.82 29.11 18.85
N VAL A 226 -29.84 28.92 19.70
CA VAL A 226 -29.98 28.99 21.17
C VAL A 226 -30.34 30.42 21.60
N GLU A 227 -29.69 31.45 21.02
CA GLU A 227 -30.03 32.85 21.31
C GLU A 227 -31.43 33.24 20.85
N MET A 228 -31.87 32.78 19.65
CA MET A 228 -33.24 32.98 19.19
C MET A 228 -34.25 32.30 20.13
N SER A 229 -34.00 31.07 20.54
CA SER A 229 -34.84 30.35 21.49
C SER A 229 -34.99 31.08 22.83
N LYS A 230 -33.90 31.64 23.36
CA LYS A 230 -33.90 32.42 24.58
C LYS A 230 -34.73 33.69 24.46
N ARG A 231 -34.68 34.38 23.31
CA ARG A 231 -35.48 35.59 23.05
C ARG A 231 -36.99 35.33 22.87
N LEU A 232 -37.34 34.12 22.44
CA LEU A 232 -38.74 33.73 22.28
C LEU A 232 -39.38 33.26 23.61
N THR A 233 -38.58 32.93 24.62
CA THR A 233 -39.03 32.44 25.93
C THR A 233 -38.92 33.49 27.03
N SER A 234 -38.39 34.67 26.74
CA SER A 234 -38.35 35.85 27.60
C SER A 234 -39.42 36.85 27.19
#